data_6c2a70c33466bee33325e71c5c9d5c98
#
_entry.id   6c2a70c33466bee33325e71c5c9d5c98
#
_cell.length_a   1.000
_cell.length_b   1.000
_cell.length_c   1.000
_cell.angle_alpha   90.00
_cell.angle_beta   90.00
_cell.angle_gamma   90.00
#
_symmetry.space_group_name_H-M   'P 1'
#
loop_
_entity.id
_entity.type
_entity.pdbx_description
1 polymer ?
#
loop_
_entity_poly.entity_id
_entity_poly.type
_entity_poly.pdbx_seq_one_letter_code
_entity_poly.pdbx_strand_id
1 'polypeptide(L)'
;MWDASFMMMFARYGYRFFPFQRTLDNFYAKQHPDGFICREIRADGSDCFERYDPTSTGPNLLPWVELAYYRQYGDLDRLHRVFPALCAYARWWKLNRTWPNGTYWSSGWGTGMDNMPRVKEEYNPIYSNGHMEWLDTNLQQMLVNESLLQIGFYIERWQEIEEVEDENRFLRRHINDCMWDDEEGFLFDRQADGSLGTAKGVYAYWALQTDVLDRERLDRLVAHLSDTAEFNRPHRVPSLAGDHRKYN
;
A
#
# COMPACT_ATOMS: atom_id res chain seq x y z
N MET A 1 9.17 -3.73 -8.21
CA MET A 1 7.68 -3.78 -8.29
C MET A 1 7.02 -2.47 -7.85
N TRP A 2 7.34 -1.95 -6.68
CA TRP A 2 6.82 -0.69 -6.14
C TRP A 2 6.99 0.49 -7.12
N ASP A 3 8.24 0.81 -7.49
CA ASP A 3 8.53 1.88 -8.45
C ASP A 3 7.87 1.64 -9.81
N ALA A 4 7.89 0.39 -10.29
CA ALA A 4 7.24 0.03 -11.55
C ALA A 4 5.74 0.34 -11.54
N SER A 5 5.05 0.12 -10.42
CA SER A 5 3.63 0.45 -10.27
C SER A 5 3.39 1.95 -10.45
N PHE A 6 4.16 2.80 -9.79
CA PHE A 6 4.03 4.26 -9.97
C PHE A 6 4.43 4.71 -11.37
N MET A 7 5.49 4.13 -11.94
CA MET A 7 5.87 4.44 -13.32
C MET A 7 4.73 4.15 -14.30
N MET A 8 3.97 3.07 -14.12
CA MET A 8 2.83 2.76 -14.99
C MET A 8 1.69 3.77 -14.86
N MET A 9 1.54 4.48 -13.73
CA MET A 9 0.50 5.49 -13.57
C MET A 9 0.65 6.68 -14.53
N PHE A 10 1.87 6.99 -14.98
CA PHE A 10 2.10 8.00 -16.02
C PHE A 10 2.53 7.40 -17.36
N ALA A 11 3.30 6.31 -17.37
CA ALA A 11 3.79 5.69 -18.61
C ALA A 11 2.65 5.14 -19.48
N ARG A 12 1.49 4.77 -18.89
CA ARG A 12 0.30 4.35 -19.65
C ARG A 12 -0.13 5.38 -20.71
N TYR A 13 0.08 6.66 -20.50
CA TYR A 13 -0.24 7.69 -21.49
C TYR A 13 0.62 7.61 -22.76
N GLY A 14 1.78 6.97 -22.66
CA GLY A 14 2.68 6.68 -23.80
C GLY A 14 2.43 5.34 -24.50
N TYR A 15 1.38 4.60 -24.14
CA TYR A 15 1.14 3.24 -24.61
C TYR A 15 1.12 3.09 -26.15
N ARG A 16 0.68 4.11 -26.87
CA ARG A 16 0.68 4.11 -28.37
C ARG A 16 2.09 4.02 -28.95
N PHE A 17 3.11 4.45 -28.22
CA PHE A 17 4.51 4.43 -28.65
C PHE A 17 5.26 3.22 -28.10
N PHE A 18 4.91 2.81 -26.89
CA PHE A 18 5.54 1.67 -26.23
C PHE A 18 4.56 1.02 -25.25
N PRO A 19 4.43 -0.32 -25.26
CA PRO A 19 3.48 -1.04 -24.41
C PRO A 19 3.99 -1.13 -22.94
N PHE A 20 4.13 -0.01 -22.27
CA PHE A 20 4.71 0.11 -20.93
C PHE A 20 4.06 -0.83 -19.91
N GLN A 21 2.74 -1.04 -20.00
CA GLN A 21 2.01 -1.93 -19.09
C GLN A 21 2.56 -3.36 -19.06
N ARG A 22 3.19 -3.81 -20.16
CA ARG A 22 3.82 -5.13 -20.24
C ARG A 22 5.06 -5.26 -19.32
N THR A 23 5.59 -4.17 -18.78
CA THR A 23 6.63 -4.23 -17.75
C THR A 23 6.18 -5.03 -16.55
N LEU A 24 4.89 -5.00 -16.20
CA LEU A 24 4.32 -5.75 -15.10
C LEU A 24 4.27 -7.25 -15.39
N ASP A 25 4.25 -7.67 -16.66
CA ASP A 25 4.24 -9.07 -17.07
C ASP A 25 5.50 -9.81 -16.58
N ASN A 26 6.62 -9.10 -16.39
CA ASN A 26 7.84 -9.68 -15.82
C ASN A 26 7.61 -10.15 -14.37
N PHE A 27 6.86 -9.40 -13.58
CA PHE A 27 6.52 -9.78 -12.20
C PHE A 27 5.54 -10.94 -12.16
N TYR A 28 4.52 -10.95 -13.04
CA TYR A 28 3.57 -12.07 -13.13
C TYR A 28 4.26 -13.37 -13.60
N ALA A 29 5.18 -13.27 -14.55
CA ALA A 29 5.95 -14.43 -15.03
C ALA A 29 6.89 -15.02 -13.98
N LYS A 30 7.21 -14.26 -12.92
CA LYS A 30 8.08 -14.67 -11.82
C LYS A 30 7.32 -14.92 -10.52
N GLN A 31 5.99 -14.89 -10.56
CA GLN A 31 5.18 -15.24 -9.41
C GLN A 31 5.42 -16.69 -9.00
N HIS A 32 5.66 -16.89 -7.70
CA HIS A 32 5.83 -18.21 -7.13
C HIS A 32 4.48 -18.97 -7.04
N PRO A 33 4.50 -20.32 -6.94
CA PRO A 33 3.27 -21.11 -6.88
C PRO A 33 2.35 -20.80 -5.69
N ASP A 34 2.89 -20.24 -4.60
CA ASP A 34 2.12 -19.79 -3.43
C ASP A 34 1.55 -18.36 -3.59
N GLY A 35 1.82 -17.69 -4.70
CA GLY A 35 1.36 -16.34 -4.98
C GLY A 35 2.38 -15.24 -4.69
N PHE A 36 3.52 -15.53 -4.04
CA PHE A 36 4.56 -14.54 -3.77
C PHE A 36 5.11 -13.90 -5.03
N ILE A 37 5.34 -12.58 -4.98
CA ILE A 37 6.09 -11.81 -5.99
C ILE A 37 7.19 -11.04 -5.26
N CYS A 38 8.44 -11.29 -5.62
CA CYS A 38 9.57 -10.52 -5.09
C CYS A 38 9.51 -9.07 -5.59
N ARG A 39 9.83 -8.12 -4.70
CA ARG A 39 9.84 -6.69 -5.05
C ARG A 39 10.83 -6.34 -6.16
N GLU A 40 11.93 -7.07 -6.25
CA GLU A 40 13.00 -6.87 -7.21
C GLU A 40 13.44 -8.20 -7.80
N ILE A 41 13.58 -8.22 -9.12
CA ILE A 41 13.99 -9.37 -9.92
C ILE A 41 15.32 -9.02 -10.58
N ARG A 42 16.32 -9.87 -10.42
CA ARG A 42 17.63 -9.70 -11.05
C ARG A 42 17.55 -9.93 -12.56
N ALA A 43 18.59 -9.52 -13.27
CA ALA A 43 18.67 -9.68 -14.74
C ALA A 43 18.63 -11.16 -15.18
N ASP A 44 19.08 -12.10 -14.35
CA ASP A 44 18.99 -13.54 -14.57
C ASP A 44 17.60 -14.12 -14.26
N GLY A 45 16.70 -13.30 -13.74
CA GLY A 45 15.34 -13.67 -13.39
C GLY A 45 15.20 -14.28 -11.98
N SER A 46 16.27 -14.26 -11.17
CA SER A 46 16.19 -14.67 -9.77
C SER A 46 15.66 -13.55 -8.87
N ASP A 47 15.11 -13.92 -7.72
CA ASP A 47 14.67 -12.96 -6.71
C ASP A 47 15.87 -12.27 -6.05
N CYS A 48 15.74 -10.97 -5.76
CA CYS A 48 16.75 -10.21 -5.01
C CYS A 48 16.71 -10.48 -3.52
N PHE A 49 15.58 -10.93 -2.99
CA PHE A 49 15.35 -11.10 -1.55
C PHE A 49 14.80 -12.49 -1.25
N GLU A 50 15.15 -13.01 -0.08
CA GLU A 50 14.56 -14.23 0.46
C GLU A 50 13.07 -14.04 0.73
N ARG A 51 12.23 -15.03 0.38
CA ARG A 51 10.77 -14.94 0.37
C ARG A 51 10.15 -14.39 1.66
N TYR A 52 10.65 -14.82 2.81
CA TYR A 52 10.09 -14.46 4.12
C TYR A 52 10.81 -13.31 4.82
N ASP A 53 11.80 -12.71 4.17
CA ASP A 53 12.39 -11.46 4.65
C ASP A 53 11.31 -10.38 4.73
N PRO A 54 11.23 -9.59 5.82
CA PRO A 54 10.25 -8.50 5.94
C PRO A 54 10.30 -7.50 4.78
N THR A 55 11.45 -7.37 4.12
CA THR A 55 11.66 -6.44 3.00
C THR A 55 11.45 -7.08 1.62
N SER A 56 11.17 -8.38 1.56
CA SER A 56 11.18 -9.18 0.32
C SER A 56 10.15 -8.75 -0.72
N THR A 57 9.08 -8.13 -0.28
CA THR A 57 8.01 -7.64 -1.16
C THR A 57 7.57 -6.24 -0.72
N GLY A 58 7.13 -5.44 -1.67
CA GLY A 58 6.58 -4.12 -1.41
C GLY A 58 5.05 -4.17 -1.40
N PRO A 59 4.38 -3.04 -1.14
CA PRO A 59 2.93 -2.97 -1.18
C PRO A 59 2.39 -3.46 -2.51
N ASN A 60 1.32 -4.24 -2.42
CA ASN A 60 0.68 -4.79 -3.61
C ASN A 60 -0.18 -3.72 -4.30
N LEU A 61 0.40 -2.90 -5.16
CA LEU A 61 -0.35 -1.90 -5.93
C LEU A 61 -0.72 -2.37 -7.35
N LEU A 62 -0.41 -3.60 -7.70
CA LEU A 62 -0.65 -4.13 -9.06
C LEU A 62 -2.13 -4.05 -9.46
N PRO A 63 -3.12 -4.43 -8.62
CA PRO A 63 -4.54 -4.33 -8.99
C PRO A 63 -4.97 -2.89 -9.29
N TRP A 64 -4.53 -1.92 -8.50
CA TRP A 64 -4.82 -0.50 -8.72
C TRP A 64 -4.27 0.01 -10.06
N VAL A 65 -3.06 -0.37 -10.40
CA VAL A 65 -2.40 0.03 -11.66
C VAL A 65 -3.06 -0.64 -12.88
N GLU A 66 -3.40 -1.92 -12.78
CA GLU A 66 -4.11 -2.63 -13.88
C GLU A 66 -5.51 -2.06 -14.09
N LEU A 67 -6.23 -1.74 -13.01
CA LEU A 67 -7.53 -1.10 -13.10
C LEU A 67 -7.44 0.29 -13.75
N ALA A 68 -6.42 1.08 -13.39
CA ALA A 68 -6.18 2.40 -13.97
C ALA A 68 -5.86 2.32 -15.48
N TYR A 69 -5.11 1.31 -15.91
CA TYR A 69 -4.85 1.03 -17.31
C TYR A 69 -6.14 0.63 -18.05
N TYR A 70 -6.92 -0.31 -17.47
CA TYR A 70 -8.19 -0.72 -18.06
C TYR A 70 -9.17 0.45 -18.24
N ARG A 71 -9.30 1.32 -17.24
CA ARG A 71 -10.17 2.51 -17.32
C ARG A 71 -9.79 3.45 -18.45
N GLN A 72 -8.55 3.44 -18.87
CA GLN A 72 -8.06 4.29 -19.97
C GLN A 72 -8.20 3.64 -21.33
N TYR A 73 -8.00 2.33 -21.44
CA TYR A 73 -7.90 1.64 -22.75
C TYR A 73 -8.98 0.59 -22.99
N GLY A 74 -9.72 0.16 -21.98
CA GLY A 74 -10.76 -0.86 -22.10
C GLY A 74 -10.24 -2.27 -22.39
N ASP A 75 -8.97 -2.57 -22.10
CA ASP A 75 -8.34 -3.86 -22.38
C ASP A 75 -8.83 -4.93 -21.39
N LEU A 76 -10.03 -5.46 -21.65
CA LEU A 76 -10.68 -6.48 -20.83
C LEU A 76 -9.91 -7.81 -20.86
N ASP A 77 -9.32 -8.16 -22.01
CA ASP A 77 -8.54 -9.39 -22.16
C ASP A 77 -7.32 -9.39 -21.23
N ARG A 78 -6.71 -8.21 -21.03
CA ARG A 78 -5.63 -8.07 -20.05
C ARG A 78 -6.13 -8.33 -18.63
N LEU A 79 -7.26 -7.76 -18.24
CA LEU A 79 -7.83 -8.01 -16.91
C LEU A 79 -8.09 -9.50 -16.68
N HIS A 80 -8.71 -10.19 -17.63
CA HIS A 80 -8.91 -11.66 -17.54
C HIS A 80 -7.61 -12.43 -17.35
N ARG A 81 -6.55 -12.02 -18.08
CA ARG A 81 -5.24 -12.69 -18.05
C ARG A 81 -4.51 -12.51 -16.73
N VAL A 82 -4.51 -11.30 -16.16
CA VAL A 82 -3.73 -10.98 -14.96
C VAL A 82 -4.46 -11.26 -13.65
N PHE A 83 -5.79 -11.32 -13.66
CA PHE A 83 -6.61 -11.46 -12.46
C PHE A 83 -6.22 -12.63 -11.55
N PRO A 84 -5.95 -13.86 -12.07
CA PRO A 84 -5.51 -14.95 -11.20
C PRO A 84 -4.22 -14.64 -10.43
N ALA A 85 -3.26 -13.99 -11.08
CA ALA A 85 -1.99 -13.60 -10.46
C ALA A 85 -2.18 -12.53 -9.39
N LEU A 86 -3.05 -11.55 -9.66
CA LEU A 86 -3.40 -10.49 -8.71
C LEU A 86 -4.06 -11.06 -7.44
N CYS A 87 -5.03 -11.98 -7.61
CA CYS A 87 -5.70 -12.64 -6.50
C CYS A 87 -4.73 -13.51 -5.68
N ALA A 88 -3.88 -14.29 -6.36
CA ALA A 88 -2.89 -15.12 -5.68
C ALA A 88 -1.92 -14.28 -4.83
N TYR A 89 -1.48 -13.15 -5.35
CA TYR A 89 -0.58 -12.25 -4.62
C TYR A 89 -1.29 -11.55 -3.43
N ALA A 90 -2.53 -11.12 -3.59
CA ALA A 90 -3.32 -10.56 -2.48
C ALA A 90 -3.52 -11.59 -1.36
N ARG A 91 -3.83 -12.84 -1.70
CA ARG A 91 -3.94 -13.94 -0.72
C ARG A 91 -2.62 -14.24 -0.03
N TRP A 92 -1.50 -14.19 -0.77
CA TRP A 92 -0.18 -14.35 -0.17
C TRP A 92 0.09 -13.26 0.89
N TRP A 93 -0.24 -12.00 0.60
CA TRP A 93 -0.14 -10.88 1.57
C TRP A 93 -0.96 -11.15 2.82
N LYS A 94 -2.21 -11.53 2.65
CA LYS A 94 -3.13 -11.86 3.75
C LYS A 94 -2.59 -12.98 4.64
N LEU A 95 -1.99 -14.00 4.06
CA LEU A 95 -1.46 -15.16 4.81
C LEU A 95 -0.11 -14.89 5.47
N ASN A 96 0.72 -14.01 4.92
CA ASN A 96 2.13 -13.89 5.32
C ASN A 96 2.49 -12.50 5.88
N ARG A 97 1.62 -11.50 5.76
CA ARG A 97 1.89 -10.11 6.17
C ARG A 97 0.80 -9.54 7.08
N THR A 98 0.03 -10.39 7.75
CA THR A 98 -0.94 -9.95 8.77
C THR A 98 -0.51 -10.41 10.17
N TRP A 99 -0.90 -9.62 11.14
CA TRP A 99 -0.92 -10.02 12.54
C TRP A 99 -2.12 -10.93 12.84
N PRO A 100 -2.13 -11.64 13.98
CA PRO A 100 -3.28 -12.49 14.35
C PRO A 100 -4.62 -11.75 14.42
N ASN A 101 -4.62 -10.44 14.61
CA ASN A 101 -5.82 -9.61 14.60
C ASN A 101 -6.31 -9.22 13.20
N GLY A 102 -5.59 -9.61 12.14
CA GLY A 102 -5.94 -9.35 10.75
C GLY A 102 -5.40 -8.04 10.16
N THR A 103 -4.69 -7.22 10.94
CA THR A 103 -4.03 -6.01 10.43
C THR A 103 -2.71 -6.33 9.75
N TYR A 104 -2.29 -5.50 8.82
CA TYR A 104 -1.08 -5.70 8.02
C TYR A 104 0.15 -5.06 8.64
N TRP A 105 1.28 -5.70 8.38
CA TRP A 105 2.60 -5.22 8.75
C TRP A 105 3.55 -5.20 7.54
N SER A 106 4.57 -4.37 7.62
CA SER A 106 5.63 -4.27 6.62
C SER A 106 6.98 -3.95 7.29
N SER A 107 7.89 -3.35 6.57
CA SER A 107 9.14 -2.76 7.08
C SER A 107 9.36 -1.42 6.38
N GLY A 108 10.26 -0.61 6.89
CA GLY A 108 10.57 0.68 6.27
C GLY A 108 10.93 0.54 4.80
N TRP A 109 11.83 -0.38 4.49
CA TRP A 109 12.19 -0.67 3.09
C TRP A 109 11.03 -1.30 2.31
N GLY A 110 10.24 -2.17 2.96
CA GLY A 110 9.07 -2.78 2.35
C GLY A 110 8.04 -1.77 1.86
N THR A 111 7.88 -0.62 2.53
CA THR A 111 6.94 0.45 2.16
C THR A 111 7.58 1.61 1.38
N GLY A 112 8.91 1.61 1.18
CA GLY A 112 9.63 2.74 0.62
C GLY A 112 9.73 3.96 1.56
N MET A 113 9.49 3.76 2.88
CA MET A 113 9.52 4.79 3.91
C MET A 113 10.61 4.51 4.96
N ASP A 114 11.76 4.05 4.49
CA ASP A 114 12.92 3.60 5.28
C ASP A 114 13.58 4.70 6.13
N ASN A 115 13.37 5.96 5.79
CA ASN A 115 13.88 7.11 6.53
C ASN A 115 12.93 7.65 7.60
N MET A 116 11.74 7.05 7.75
CA MET A 116 10.73 7.54 8.67
C MET A 116 10.94 7.01 10.10
N PRO A 117 10.82 7.86 11.14
CA PRO A 117 10.98 7.45 12.54
C PRO A 117 9.69 6.79 13.07
N ARG A 118 9.22 5.71 12.43
CA ARG A 118 7.95 5.02 12.72
C ARG A 118 8.10 3.97 13.81
N VAL A 119 9.17 3.18 13.74
CA VAL A 119 9.43 2.11 14.70
C VAL A 119 10.14 2.63 15.95
N LYS A 120 9.96 1.95 17.08
CA LYS A 120 10.68 2.25 18.33
C LYS A 120 12.20 2.11 18.13
N GLU A 121 12.98 2.83 18.95
CA GLU A 121 14.45 2.95 18.77
C GLU A 121 15.20 1.62 18.91
N GLU A 122 14.63 0.63 19.60
CA GLU A 122 15.19 -0.73 19.70
C GLU A 122 15.09 -1.53 18.40
N TYR A 123 14.31 -1.10 17.43
CA TYR A 123 14.14 -1.79 16.15
C TYR A 123 14.89 -1.10 15.02
N ASN A 124 15.40 -1.89 14.08
CA ASN A 124 15.98 -1.36 12.85
C ASN A 124 14.86 -0.76 11.98
N PRO A 125 14.92 0.54 11.64
CA PRO A 125 13.83 1.21 10.90
C PRO A 125 13.68 0.71 9.46
N ILE A 126 14.72 0.09 8.89
CA ILE A 126 14.74 -0.35 7.50
C ILE A 126 14.17 -1.77 7.37
N TYR A 127 14.65 -2.70 8.20
CA TYR A 127 14.41 -4.13 8.02
C TYR A 127 13.39 -4.74 8.99
N SER A 128 13.12 -4.08 10.12
CA SER A 128 12.18 -4.60 11.10
C SER A 128 10.74 -4.22 10.76
N ASN A 129 9.80 -5.08 11.14
CA ASN A 129 8.38 -4.74 11.15
C ASN A 129 7.95 -3.93 12.38
N GLY A 130 8.89 -3.69 13.33
CA GLY A 130 8.66 -2.91 14.55
C GLY A 130 7.63 -3.52 15.51
N HIS A 131 7.16 -4.74 15.26
CA HIS A 131 6.03 -5.37 15.95
C HIS A 131 4.78 -4.46 16.03
N MET A 132 4.55 -3.66 14.99
CA MET A 132 3.45 -2.68 14.93
C MET A 132 2.53 -2.93 13.74
N GLU A 133 1.37 -2.31 13.77
CA GLU A 133 0.43 -2.25 12.67
C GLU A 133 0.78 -1.05 11.78
N TRP A 134 1.05 -1.30 10.52
CA TRP A 134 1.51 -0.28 9.56
C TRP A 134 0.32 0.37 8.87
N LEU A 135 0.07 1.64 9.13
CA LEU A 135 -1.07 2.39 8.60
C LEU A 135 -1.14 2.36 7.07
N ASP A 136 -0.05 2.75 6.41
CA ASP A 136 0.00 2.78 4.94
C ASP A 136 -0.24 1.40 4.33
N THR A 137 0.30 0.34 4.91
CA THR A 137 0.11 -1.02 4.42
C THR A 137 -1.36 -1.44 4.53
N ASN A 138 -2.04 -1.09 5.63
CA ASN A 138 -3.47 -1.35 5.79
C ASN A 138 -4.32 -0.53 4.80
N LEU A 139 -4.01 0.76 4.60
CA LEU A 139 -4.69 1.61 3.62
C LEU A 139 -4.48 1.13 2.19
N GLN A 140 -3.25 0.74 1.85
CA GLN A 140 -2.91 0.21 0.54
C GLN A 140 -3.61 -1.13 0.28
N GLN A 141 -3.75 -1.98 1.31
CA GLN A 141 -4.51 -3.22 1.16
C GLN A 141 -5.99 -2.95 0.91
N MET A 142 -6.59 -1.94 1.56
CA MET A 142 -7.97 -1.52 1.22
C MET A 142 -8.09 -1.10 -0.25
N LEU A 143 -7.16 -0.29 -0.75
CA LEU A 143 -7.13 0.14 -2.16
C LEU A 143 -6.97 -1.06 -3.12
N VAL A 144 -6.14 -2.04 -2.76
CA VAL A 144 -5.97 -3.29 -3.50
C VAL A 144 -7.27 -4.06 -3.56
N ASN A 145 -7.92 -4.23 -2.41
CA ASN A 145 -9.17 -4.96 -2.28
C ASN A 145 -10.30 -4.31 -3.12
N GLU A 146 -10.45 -2.99 -3.04
CA GLU A 146 -11.39 -2.24 -3.86
C GLU A 146 -11.10 -2.39 -5.36
N SER A 147 -9.82 -2.37 -5.73
CA SER A 147 -9.40 -2.55 -7.12
C SER A 147 -9.69 -3.96 -7.63
N LEU A 148 -9.44 -4.97 -6.81
CA LEU A 148 -9.75 -6.37 -7.14
C LEU A 148 -11.25 -6.60 -7.31
N LEU A 149 -12.08 -6.06 -6.40
CA LEU A 149 -13.55 -6.15 -6.50
C LEU A 149 -14.05 -5.52 -7.79
N GLN A 150 -13.54 -4.33 -8.16
CA GLN A 150 -13.92 -3.68 -9.41
C GLN A 150 -13.45 -4.46 -10.64
N ILE A 151 -12.23 -5.00 -10.63
CA ILE A 151 -11.75 -5.88 -11.72
C ILE A 151 -12.65 -7.11 -11.81
N GLY A 152 -12.90 -7.79 -10.70
CA GLY A 152 -13.77 -8.97 -10.64
C GLY A 152 -15.17 -8.71 -11.17
N PHE A 153 -15.73 -7.52 -10.88
CA PHE A 153 -17.01 -7.08 -11.44
C PHE A 153 -16.94 -6.91 -12.97
N TYR A 154 -15.92 -6.25 -13.51
CA TYR A 154 -15.78 -6.03 -14.95
C TYR A 154 -15.62 -7.34 -15.75
N ILE A 155 -14.98 -8.34 -15.16
CA ILE A 155 -14.73 -9.65 -15.80
C ILE A 155 -15.72 -10.75 -15.35
N GLU A 156 -16.76 -10.38 -14.58
CA GLU A 156 -17.81 -11.28 -14.06
C GLU A 156 -17.26 -12.43 -13.18
N ARG A 157 -16.21 -12.18 -12.41
CA ARG A 157 -15.53 -13.15 -11.51
C ARG A 157 -15.46 -12.68 -10.06
N TRP A 158 -16.31 -11.79 -9.63
CA TRP A 158 -16.31 -11.23 -8.28
C TRP A 158 -16.55 -12.26 -7.17
N GLN A 159 -17.29 -13.35 -7.48
CA GLN A 159 -17.54 -14.43 -6.52
C GLN A 159 -16.25 -15.13 -6.05
N GLU A 160 -15.15 -15.02 -6.82
CA GLU A 160 -13.87 -15.62 -6.44
C GLU A 160 -13.13 -14.84 -5.34
N ILE A 161 -13.63 -13.66 -4.98
CA ILE A 161 -13.01 -12.70 -4.06
C ILE A 161 -14.00 -12.07 -3.08
N GLU A 162 -15.13 -12.74 -2.78
CA GLU A 162 -16.13 -12.21 -1.84
C GLU A 162 -15.56 -11.90 -0.45
N GLU A 163 -14.56 -12.69 0.01
CA GLU A 163 -13.90 -12.48 1.28
C GLU A 163 -13.19 -11.12 1.43
N VAL A 164 -12.94 -10.44 0.32
CA VAL A 164 -12.25 -9.13 0.29
C VAL A 164 -13.14 -8.01 0.80
N GLU A 165 -14.47 -8.11 0.64
CA GLU A 165 -15.40 -7.12 1.19
C GLU A 165 -15.42 -7.13 2.73
N ASP A 166 -15.41 -8.32 3.33
CA ASP A 166 -15.38 -8.48 4.78
C ASP A 166 -14.06 -7.94 5.35
N GLU A 167 -12.97 -8.18 4.66
CA GLU A 167 -11.68 -7.63 5.01
C GLU A 167 -11.66 -6.10 4.96
N ASN A 168 -12.20 -5.48 3.91
CA ASN A 168 -12.29 -4.03 3.81
C ASN A 168 -13.17 -3.43 4.93
N ARG A 169 -14.28 -4.08 5.26
CA ARG A 169 -15.12 -3.63 6.39
C ARG A 169 -14.38 -3.71 7.72
N PHE A 170 -13.59 -4.76 7.91
CA PHE A 170 -12.74 -4.90 9.11
C PHE A 170 -11.69 -3.82 9.16
N LEU A 171 -10.87 -3.64 8.10
CA LEU A 171 -9.80 -2.67 8.04
C LEU A 171 -10.32 -1.24 8.24
N ARG A 172 -11.41 -0.87 7.58
CA ARG A 172 -12.05 0.44 7.74
C ARG A 172 -12.39 0.71 9.21
N ARG A 173 -13.06 -0.23 9.87
CA ARG A 173 -13.43 -0.10 11.28
C ARG A 173 -12.19 0.01 12.15
N HIS A 174 -11.23 -0.89 11.96
CA HIS A 174 -10.01 -0.94 12.76
C HIS A 174 -9.19 0.35 12.63
N ILE A 175 -9.03 0.88 11.44
CA ILE A 175 -8.30 2.15 11.21
C ILE A 175 -9.00 3.31 11.92
N ASN A 176 -10.34 3.41 11.81
CA ASN A 176 -11.10 4.47 12.46
C ASN A 176 -11.10 4.37 13.99
N ASP A 177 -11.14 3.15 14.54
CA ASP A 177 -11.28 2.94 15.98
C ASP A 177 -9.92 2.90 16.71
N CYS A 178 -8.84 2.52 16.01
CA CYS A 178 -7.56 2.20 16.64
C CYS A 178 -6.35 2.96 16.08
N MET A 179 -6.46 3.63 14.93
CA MET A 179 -5.34 4.32 14.28
C MET A 179 -5.61 5.81 14.05
N TRP A 180 -6.81 6.29 14.35
CA TRP A 180 -7.18 7.70 14.31
C TRP A 180 -7.00 8.33 15.70
N ASP A 181 -6.37 9.50 15.75
CA ASP A 181 -6.27 10.33 16.94
C ASP A 181 -7.22 11.52 16.81
N ASP A 182 -8.24 11.57 17.69
CA ASP A 182 -9.26 12.63 17.66
C ASP A 182 -8.73 13.99 18.16
N GLU A 183 -7.68 14.01 18.97
CA GLU A 183 -7.06 15.26 19.42
C GLU A 183 -6.23 15.88 18.30
N GLU A 184 -5.32 15.08 17.73
CA GLU A 184 -4.46 15.50 16.62
C GLU A 184 -5.22 15.66 15.29
N GLY A 185 -6.33 14.95 15.07
CA GLY A 185 -7.02 14.92 13.77
C GLY A 185 -6.21 14.23 12.68
N PHE A 186 -5.44 13.23 13.05
CA PHE A 186 -4.49 12.55 12.17
C PHE A 186 -4.50 11.03 12.35
N LEU A 187 -3.99 10.32 11.35
CA LEU A 187 -3.84 8.87 11.35
C LEU A 187 -2.40 8.49 11.68
N PHE A 188 -2.24 7.49 12.57
CA PHE A 188 -0.93 7.01 13.00
C PHE A 188 -0.81 5.49 12.90
N ASP A 189 0.42 5.00 12.85
CA ASP A 189 0.72 3.59 13.12
C ASP A 189 0.30 3.21 14.53
N ARG A 190 -0.06 1.94 14.75
CA ARG A 190 -0.38 1.44 16.07
C ARG A 190 0.72 0.49 16.58
N GLN A 191 1.26 0.80 17.72
CA GLN A 191 2.34 0.03 18.35
C GLN A 191 1.82 -1.28 18.96
N ALA A 192 2.73 -2.23 19.25
CA ALA A 192 2.38 -3.53 19.84
C ALA A 192 1.65 -3.42 21.19
N ASP A 193 1.91 -2.37 21.97
CA ASP A 193 1.25 -2.09 23.23
C ASP A 193 -0.13 -1.40 23.08
N GLY A 194 -0.55 -1.16 21.85
CA GLY A 194 -1.81 -0.50 21.53
C GLY A 194 -1.74 1.02 21.48
N SER A 195 -0.61 1.64 21.81
CA SER A 195 -0.43 3.09 21.71
C SER A 195 -0.28 3.53 20.25
N LEU A 196 -0.64 4.77 19.95
CA LEU A 196 -0.40 5.38 18.64
C LEU A 196 1.06 5.80 18.50
N GLY A 197 1.58 5.75 17.28
CA GLY A 197 2.85 6.35 16.91
C GLY A 197 2.82 7.86 17.03
N THR A 198 3.97 8.51 16.95
CA THR A 198 4.08 9.97 17.06
C THR A 198 4.49 10.67 15.76
N ALA A 199 4.81 9.90 14.73
CA ALA A 199 5.28 10.44 13.45
C ALA A 199 4.09 10.75 12.53
N LYS A 200 3.80 12.05 12.33
CA LYS A 200 2.92 12.47 11.24
C LYS A 200 3.67 12.35 9.92
N GLY A 201 3.29 11.39 9.11
CA GLY A 201 3.97 11.09 7.85
C GLY A 201 3.07 11.19 6.64
N VAL A 202 3.65 11.51 5.48
CA VAL A 202 2.92 11.60 4.20
C VAL A 202 2.20 10.29 3.85
N TYR A 203 2.64 9.17 4.39
CA TYR A 203 2.02 7.87 4.19
C TYR A 203 0.56 7.78 4.70
N ALA A 204 0.15 8.64 5.65
CA ALA A 204 -1.24 8.69 6.11
C ALA A 204 -2.20 9.15 5.01
N TYR A 205 -1.71 9.89 4.02
CA TYR A 205 -2.54 10.39 2.90
C TYR A 205 -2.89 9.32 1.86
N TRP A 206 -2.47 8.05 2.04
CA TRP A 206 -3.08 6.94 1.33
C TRP A 206 -4.59 6.82 1.63
N ALA A 207 -5.04 7.36 2.76
CA ALA A 207 -6.46 7.49 3.09
C ALA A 207 -7.27 8.26 2.02
N LEU A 208 -6.62 9.16 1.26
CA LEU A 208 -7.25 9.91 0.15
C LEU A 208 -7.58 9.03 -1.08
N GLN A 209 -7.02 7.84 -1.15
CA GLN A 209 -7.26 6.89 -2.24
C GLN A 209 -8.33 5.85 -1.89
N THR A 210 -8.87 5.89 -0.68
CA THR A 210 -9.86 4.96 -0.14
C THR A 210 -11.04 5.75 0.45
N ASP A 211 -12.10 5.05 0.81
CA ASP A 211 -13.24 5.61 1.52
C ASP A 211 -13.19 5.35 3.05
N VAL A 212 -11.96 5.23 3.59
CA VAL A 212 -11.73 4.86 4.99
C VAL A 212 -12.29 5.88 5.99
N LEU A 213 -12.14 7.17 5.70
CA LEU A 213 -12.57 8.27 6.57
C LEU A 213 -13.88 8.88 6.09
N ASP A 214 -14.71 9.31 7.04
CA ASP A 214 -15.81 10.21 6.75
C ASP A 214 -15.32 11.62 6.37
N ARG A 215 -16.26 12.48 5.95
CA ARG A 215 -15.94 13.82 5.47
C ARG A 215 -15.28 14.70 6.55
N GLU A 216 -15.72 14.60 7.79
CA GLU A 216 -15.21 15.42 8.89
C GLU A 216 -13.75 15.07 9.20
N ARG A 217 -13.45 13.77 9.38
CA ARG A 217 -12.09 13.29 9.62
C ARG A 217 -11.17 13.56 8.42
N LEU A 218 -11.70 13.42 7.22
CA LEU A 218 -10.95 13.71 5.99
C LEU A 218 -10.56 15.18 5.90
N ASP A 219 -11.48 16.10 6.20
CA ASP A 219 -11.18 17.54 6.19
C ASP A 219 -10.15 17.92 7.26
N ARG A 220 -10.19 17.29 8.44
CA ARG A 220 -9.16 17.46 9.48
C ARG A 220 -7.80 16.95 9.02
N LEU A 221 -7.73 15.74 8.46
CA LEU A 221 -6.48 15.17 7.94
C LEU A 221 -5.87 16.08 6.84
N VAL A 222 -6.69 16.58 5.93
CA VAL A 222 -6.23 17.43 4.81
C VAL A 222 -5.77 18.80 5.31
N ALA A 223 -6.33 19.33 6.41
CA ALA A 223 -5.93 20.63 6.97
C ALA A 223 -4.43 20.67 7.31
N HIS A 224 -3.84 19.57 7.75
CA HIS A 224 -2.40 19.47 8.04
C HIS A 224 -1.52 19.76 6.81
N LEU A 225 -1.98 19.50 5.59
CA LEU A 225 -1.25 19.84 4.35
C LEU A 225 -1.09 21.35 4.14
N SER A 226 -1.93 22.15 4.81
CA SER A 226 -1.87 23.62 4.74
C SER A 226 -1.11 24.23 5.91
N ASP A 227 -0.76 23.45 6.94
CA ASP A 227 -0.03 23.94 8.12
C ASP A 227 1.45 24.13 7.80
N THR A 228 1.94 25.35 8.00
CA THR A 228 3.34 25.74 7.76
C THR A 228 4.32 25.14 8.77
N ALA A 229 3.87 24.74 9.94
CA ALA A 229 4.68 24.00 10.89
C ALA A 229 4.88 22.54 10.47
N GLU A 230 3.91 21.95 9.78
CA GLU A 230 3.90 20.53 9.42
C GLU A 230 4.30 20.30 7.95
N PHE A 231 3.33 20.25 7.03
CA PHE A 231 3.55 19.81 5.64
C PHE A 231 3.65 20.94 4.62
N ASN A 232 3.16 22.16 4.94
CA ASN A 232 3.24 23.31 4.05
C ASN A 232 4.59 24.03 4.16
N ARG A 233 5.69 23.31 4.02
CA ARG A 233 7.06 23.85 4.08
C ARG A 233 7.46 24.49 2.76
N PRO A 234 8.57 25.29 2.70
CA PRO A 234 9.07 25.85 1.44
C PRO A 234 9.25 24.81 0.32
N HIS A 235 9.70 23.60 0.68
CA HIS A 235 9.75 22.43 -0.22
C HIS A 235 8.62 21.46 0.17
N ARG A 236 7.45 21.62 -0.44
CA ARG A 236 6.26 20.80 -0.20
C ARG A 236 6.34 19.49 -0.97
N VAL A 237 5.80 18.43 -0.50
CA VAL A 237 5.33 18.07 0.83
C VAL A 237 6.43 17.21 1.42
N PRO A 238 6.94 17.45 2.62
CA PRO A 238 7.96 16.60 3.22
C PRO A 238 7.35 15.25 3.60
N SER A 239 8.16 14.20 3.64
CA SER A 239 7.71 12.87 4.06
C SER A 239 7.34 12.80 5.54
N LEU A 240 7.99 13.62 6.38
CA LEU A 240 7.74 13.76 7.82
C LEU A 240 7.31 15.20 8.11
N ALA A 241 6.31 15.39 8.97
CA ALA A 241 5.87 16.72 9.38
C ALA A 241 7.00 17.53 10.03
N GLY A 242 7.06 18.85 9.71
CA GLY A 242 8.15 19.73 10.08
C GLY A 242 8.28 20.02 11.59
N ASP A 243 7.20 19.83 12.35
CA ASP A 243 7.16 19.97 13.81
C ASP A 243 7.72 18.75 14.56
N HIS A 244 7.97 17.64 13.85
CA HIS A 244 8.49 16.43 14.47
C HIS A 244 9.98 16.62 14.85
N ARG A 245 10.36 16.17 16.07
CA ARG A 245 11.73 16.31 16.62
C ARG A 245 12.87 15.75 15.76
N LYS A 246 12.57 14.80 14.89
CA LYS A 246 13.53 14.15 13.94
C LYS A 246 13.41 14.70 12.51
N TYR A 247 12.65 15.79 12.31
CA TYR A 247 12.61 16.48 11.02
C TYR A 247 13.97 17.19 10.75
N ASN A 248 14.55 16.99 9.56
CA ASN A 248 15.80 17.63 9.12
C ASN A 248 15.61 18.37 7.80
#